data_06ce1b1df6fdcb91c79279163eaf2119
#
_entry.id   06ce1b1df6fdcb91c79279163eaf2119
#
_cell.length_a   1.000
_cell.length_b   1.000
_cell.length_c   1.000
_cell.angle_alpha   90.00
_cell.angle_beta   90.00
_cell.angle_gamma   90.00
#
_symmetry.space_group_name_H-M   'P 1'
#
loop_
_entity.id
_entity.type
_entity.pdbx_description
1 polymer ?
#
loop_
_entity_poly.entity_id
_entity_poly.type
_entity_poly.pdbx_seq_one_letter_code
_entity_poly.pdbx_strand_id
1 'polypeptide(L)'
;MIELNLGLGELSEVVKILPQSGVVILQGNLASGKTTLVKAIVKARGIDVEVTSPTFSVMQSYGDKIYHYDIYQNGLDAILQNGLFENLLEEGLHLVEWGDERLEKALANFGEKCVKVVISPSQKGRKYEVYGA
;
A
#
# COMPACT_ATOMS: atom_id res chain seq x y z
N MET A 1 16.72 2.08 -4.69
CA MET A 1 15.60 3.01 -4.39
C MET A 1 15.29 3.83 -5.64
N ILE A 2 14.04 3.99 -5.95
CA ILE A 2 13.57 4.79 -7.09
C ILE A 2 12.83 6.00 -6.54
N GLU A 3 13.16 7.19 -7.00
CA GLU A 3 12.50 8.41 -6.58
C GLU A 3 11.78 9.06 -7.75
N LEU A 4 10.50 9.37 -7.56
CA LEU A 4 9.66 10.03 -8.56
C LEU A 4 9.02 11.25 -7.94
N ASN A 5 9.05 12.38 -8.66
CA ASN A 5 8.37 13.61 -8.28
C ASN A 5 7.22 13.84 -9.26
N LEU A 6 6.00 13.65 -8.79
CA LEU A 6 4.84 13.56 -9.68
C LEU A 6 3.70 14.48 -9.24
N GLY A 7 3.00 15.05 -10.22
CA GLY A 7 1.71 15.67 -9.99
C GLY A 7 0.59 14.64 -10.00
N LEU A 8 -0.62 15.05 -9.65
CA LEU A 8 -1.76 14.14 -9.50
C LEU A 8 -2.07 13.36 -10.78
N GLY A 9 -1.92 13.96 -11.94
CA GLY A 9 -2.21 13.29 -13.21
C GLY A 9 -1.12 12.33 -13.70
N GLU A 10 -0.04 12.17 -12.94
CA GLU A 10 1.13 11.39 -13.36
C GLU A 10 1.31 10.10 -12.55
N LEU A 11 0.30 9.72 -11.76
CA LEU A 11 0.40 8.55 -10.88
C LEU A 11 0.68 7.23 -11.60
N SER A 12 0.35 7.15 -12.89
CA SER A 12 0.68 5.96 -13.68
C SER A 12 2.17 5.64 -13.70
N GLU A 13 3.02 6.67 -13.52
CA GLU A 13 4.47 6.49 -13.51
C GLU A 13 4.94 5.66 -12.30
N VAL A 14 4.34 5.86 -11.13
CA VAL A 14 4.68 5.06 -9.96
C VAL A 14 3.98 3.69 -10.03
N VAL A 15 2.75 3.64 -10.52
CA VAL A 15 2.01 2.37 -10.63
C VAL A 15 2.76 1.37 -11.51
N LYS A 16 3.38 1.83 -12.60
CA LYS A 16 4.12 0.96 -13.52
C LYS A 16 5.25 0.18 -12.85
N ILE A 17 5.90 0.76 -11.86
CA ILE A 17 7.08 0.15 -11.24
C ILE A 17 6.73 -0.69 -10.02
N LEU A 18 5.46 -0.72 -9.62
CA LEU A 18 5.01 -1.54 -8.50
C LEU A 18 4.73 -2.98 -8.95
N PRO A 19 4.89 -3.95 -8.04
CA PRO A 19 4.68 -5.35 -8.40
C PRO A 19 3.21 -5.65 -8.67
N GLN A 20 2.95 -6.72 -9.41
CA GLN A 20 1.59 -7.19 -9.70
C GLN A 20 1.00 -8.00 -8.55
N SER A 21 1.85 -8.50 -7.65
CA SER A 21 1.44 -9.29 -6.49
C SER A 21 2.44 -9.08 -5.36
N GLY A 22 2.07 -9.53 -4.17
CA GLY A 22 2.90 -9.39 -2.98
C GLY A 22 2.44 -8.24 -2.11
N VAL A 23 3.29 -7.81 -1.19
CA VAL A 23 2.95 -6.78 -0.20
C VAL A 23 3.62 -5.46 -0.54
N VAL A 24 2.82 -4.41 -0.63
CA VAL A 24 3.30 -3.04 -0.83
C VAL A 24 2.90 -2.22 0.40
N ILE A 25 3.89 -1.69 1.10
CA ILE A 25 3.68 -0.87 2.28
C ILE A 25 3.70 0.60 1.87
N LEU A 26 2.65 1.33 2.24
CA LEU A 26 2.49 2.74 1.91
C LEU A 26 2.68 3.57 3.17
N GLN A 27 3.69 4.42 3.17
CA GLN A 27 4.04 5.29 4.30
C GLN A 27 3.96 6.75 3.90
N GLY A 28 3.62 7.59 4.86
CA GLY A 28 3.50 9.03 4.68
C GLY A 28 2.57 9.59 5.74
N ASN A 29 2.63 10.90 5.95
CA ASN A 29 1.76 11.56 6.92
C ASN A 29 0.29 11.49 6.46
N LEU A 30 -0.63 11.83 7.37
CA LEU A 30 -2.04 11.98 7.01
C LEU A 30 -2.18 12.91 5.80
N ALA A 31 -3.09 12.59 4.90
CA ALA A 31 -3.33 13.34 3.66
C ALA A 31 -2.11 13.37 2.72
N SER A 32 -1.15 12.45 2.87
CA SER A 32 0.02 12.38 1.98
C SER A 32 -0.31 11.81 0.60
N GLY A 33 -1.47 11.13 0.46
CA GLY A 33 -1.88 10.53 -0.81
C GLY A 33 -1.76 9.02 -0.87
N LYS A 34 -1.68 8.34 0.28
CA LYS A 34 -1.64 6.87 0.31
C LYS A 34 -2.88 6.27 -0.32
N THR A 35 -4.06 6.72 0.10
CA THR A 35 -5.33 6.24 -0.46
C THR A 35 -5.48 6.63 -1.93
N THR A 36 -4.98 7.81 -2.31
CA THR A 36 -4.98 8.25 -3.70
C THR A 36 -4.16 7.30 -4.59
N LEU A 37 -3.02 6.82 -4.07
CA LEU A 37 -2.22 5.85 -4.80
C LEU A 37 -2.94 4.49 -4.91
N VAL A 38 -3.63 4.06 -3.86
CA VAL A 38 -4.44 2.83 -3.91
C VAL A 38 -5.51 2.96 -5.00
N LYS A 39 -6.18 4.11 -5.09
CA LYS A 39 -7.17 4.37 -6.15
C LYS A 39 -6.56 4.21 -7.53
N ALA A 40 -5.36 4.76 -7.73
CA ALA A 40 -4.68 4.68 -9.03
C ALA A 40 -4.32 3.23 -9.38
N ILE A 41 -3.88 2.45 -8.41
CA ILE A 41 -3.54 1.04 -8.61
C ILE A 41 -4.79 0.24 -8.99
N VAL A 42 -5.87 0.41 -8.24
CA VAL A 42 -7.14 -0.30 -8.50
C VAL A 42 -7.68 0.03 -9.89
N LYS A 43 -7.65 1.32 -10.25
CA LYS A 43 -8.08 1.76 -11.57
C LYS A 43 -7.23 1.19 -12.69
N ALA A 44 -5.91 1.12 -12.48
CA ALA A 44 -4.98 0.54 -13.47
C ALA A 44 -5.24 -0.95 -13.71
N ARG A 45 -5.87 -1.63 -12.76
CA ARG A 45 -6.28 -3.04 -12.89
C ARG A 45 -7.64 -3.19 -13.56
N GLY A 46 -8.25 -2.08 -14.02
CA GLY A 46 -9.55 -2.12 -14.67
C GLY A 46 -10.72 -2.32 -13.73
N ILE A 47 -10.52 -2.12 -12.43
CA ILE A 47 -11.57 -2.29 -11.42
C ILE A 47 -12.24 -0.96 -11.18
N ASP A 48 -13.56 -0.90 -11.43
CA ASP A 48 -14.36 0.31 -11.28
C ASP A 48 -15.16 0.23 -9.97
N VAL A 49 -14.51 0.55 -8.87
CA VAL A 49 -15.11 0.59 -7.54
C VAL A 49 -14.63 1.84 -6.81
N GLU A 50 -15.42 2.28 -5.84
CA GLU A 50 -15.02 3.38 -4.98
C GLU A 50 -14.00 2.89 -3.96
N VAL A 51 -12.83 3.52 -3.94
CA VAL A 51 -11.77 3.21 -2.99
C VAL A 51 -11.78 4.27 -1.88
N THR A 52 -11.95 3.80 -0.65
CA THR A 52 -11.89 4.65 0.55
C THR A 52 -10.98 3.99 1.56
N SER A 53 -10.47 4.76 2.52
CA SER A 53 -9.75 4.14 3.64
C SER A 53 -10.73 3.31 4.46
N PRO A 54 -10.36 2.08 4.86
CA PRO A 54 -11.22 1.29 5.73
C PRO A 54 -11.46 2.02 7.06
N THR A 55 -12.73 2.31 7.35
CA THR A 55 -13.09 3.12 8.53
C THR A 55 -13.46 2.24 9.72
N PHE A 56 -14.22 1.18 9.46
CA PHE A 56 -14.74 0.30 10.51
C PHE A 56 -14.08 -1.07 10.50
N SER A 57 -13.26 -1.36 9.50
CA SER A 57 -12.51 -2.59 9.41
C SER A 57 -11.09 -2.25 9.01
N VAL A 58 -10.17 -3.14 9.35
CA VAL A 58 -8.75 -2.95 9.03
C VAL A 58 -8.48 -3.23 7.55
N MET A 59 -9.31 -4.02 6.89
CA MET A 59 -9.06 -4.47 5.53
C MET A 59 -10.31 -4.43 4.66
N GLN A 60 -10.12 -4.06 3.38
CA GLN A 60 -11.12 -4.16 2.32
C GLN A 60 -10.50 -4.87 1.12
N SER A 61 -11.33 -5.54 0.33
CA SER A 61 -10.88 -6.13 -0.93
C SER A 61 -11.59 -5.49 -2.12
N TYR A 62 -10.90 -5.38 -3.24
CA TYR A 62 -11.43 -4.80 -4.48
C TYR A 62 -11.23 -5.79 -5.61
N GLY A 63 -12.32 -6.14 -6.28
CA GLY A 63 -12.23 -7.11 -7.37
C GLY A 63 -11.64 -8.42 -6.90
N ASP A 64 -10.80 -9.03 -7.74
CA ASP A 64 -10.16 -10.30 -7.43
C ASP A 64 -8.72 -10.05 -6.99
N LYS A 65 -8.39 -10.48 -5.78
CA LYS A 65 -7.03 -10.52 -5.24
C LYS A 65 -6.33 -9.16 -5.08
N ILE A 66 -7.08 -8.09 -4.83
CA ILE A 66 -6.50 -6.83 -4.36
C ILE A 66 -7.05 -6.56 -2.97
N TYR A 67 -6.15 -6.40 -2.01
CA TYR A 67 -6.48 -6.19 -0.61
C TYR A 67 -5.88 -4.88 -0.12
N HIS A 68 -6.68 -4.09 0.59
CA HIS A 68 -6.30 -2.78 1.09
C HIS A 68 -6.44 -2.78 2.61
N TYR A 69 -5.34 -2.57 3.31
CA TYR A 69 -5.28 -2.56 4.76
C TYR A 69 -4.94 -1.16 5.24
N ASP A 70 -5.55 -0.73 6.33
CA ASP A 70 -5.21 0.51 7.00
C ASP A 70 -4.93 0.20 8.47
N ILE A 71 -3.66 0.30 8.86
CA ILE A 71 -3.22 -0.01 10.21
C ILE A 71 -2.70 1.23 10.94
N TYR A 72 -3.29 2.39 10.64
CA TYR A 72 -2.96 3.64 11.30
C TYR A 72 -3.02 3.54 12.82
N GLN A 73 -4.06 2.86 13.34
CA GLN A 73 -4.18 2.58 14.75
C GLN A 73 -3.66 1.18 15.04
N ASN A 74 -2.81 1.06 16.05
CA ASN A 74 -2.25 -0.20 16.55
C ASN A 74 -1.23 -0.90 15.63
N GLY A 75 -0.95 -0.39 14.45
CA GLY A 75 0.09 -0.96 13.57
C GLY A 75 -0.06 -2.47 13.34
N LEU A 76 1.04 -3.20 13.49
CA LEU A 76 1.04 -4.67 13.32
C LEU A 76 0.00 -5.36 14.21
N ASP A 77 -0.25 -4.85 15.41
CA ASP A 77 -1.21 -5.46 16.32
C ASP A 77 -2.62 -5.49 15.73
N ALA A 78 -2.99 -4.48 14.92
CA ALA A 78 -4.28 -4.48 14.25
C ALA A 78 -4.41 -5.67 13.30
N ILE A 79 -3.35 -6.03 12.61
CA ILE A 79 -3.33 -7.18 11.71
C ILE A 79 -3.42 -8.48 12.50
N LEU A 80 -2.63 -8.59 13.58
CA LEU A 80 -2.62 -9.80 14.40
C LEU A 80 -3.94 -10.04 15.11
N GLN A 81 -4.53 -8.98 15.70
CA GLN A 81 -5.78 -9.08 16.41
C GLN A 81 -6.97 -9.43 15.53
N ASN A 82 -6.91 -9.06 14.25
CA ASN A 82 -7.96 -9.33 13.29
C ASN A 82 -7.72 -10.60 12.47
N GLY A 83 -6.67 -11.34 12.76
CA GLY A 83 -6.37 -12.60 12.06
C GLY A 83 -5.96 -12.41 10.61
N LEU A 84 -5.41 -11.24 10.26
CA LEU A 84 -5.12 -10.89 8.87
C LEU A 84 -3.68 -11.17 8.44
N PHE A 85 -2.81 -11.61 9.35
CA PHE A 85 -1.41 -11.86 8.98
C PHE A 85 -1.30 -12.96 7.93
N GLU A 86 -2.02 -14.04 8.10
CA GLU A 86 -2.03 -15.13 7.11
C GLU A 86 -2.55 -14.64 5.76
N ASN A 87 -3.53 -13.73 5.76
CA ASN A 87 -4.06 -13.16 4.54
C ASN A 87 -2.98 -12.43 3.74
N LEU A 88 -2.04 -11.77 4.42
CA LEU A 88 -0.93 -11.09 3.75
C LEU A 88 0.01 -12.05 3.02
N LEU A 89 0.01 -13.31 3.40
CA LEU A 89 0.85 -14.34 2.78
C LEU A 89 0.16 -15.03 1.63
N GLU A 90 -1.12 -14.76 1.41
CA GLU A 90 -1.88 -15.37 0.32
C GLU A 90 -1.59 -14.69 -1.02
N GLU A 91 -1.93 -15.37 -2.09
CA GLU A 91 -1.79 -14.83 -3.45
C GLU A 91 -2.61 -13.56 -3.62
N GLY A 92 -2.05 -12.57 -4.26
CA GLY A 92 -2.71 -11.30 -4.54
C GLY A 92 -1.80 -10.11 -4.29
N LEU A 93 -2.35 -8.93 -4.50
CA LEU A 93 -1.67 -7.66 -4.22
C LEU A 93 -2.23 -7.10 -2.93
N HIS A 94 -1.36 -6.91 -1.95
CA HIS A 94 -1.72 -6.44 -0.61
C HIS A 94 -1.13 -5.07 -0.39
N LEU A 95 -1.98 -4.06 -0.29
CA LEU A 95 -1.59 -2.66 -0.12
C LEU A 95 -1.85 -2.26 1.32
N VAL A 96 -0.79 -1.95 2.07
CA VAL A 96 -0.90 -1.68 3.50
C VAL A 96 -0.54 -0.23 3.80
N GLU A 97 -1.55 0.60 4.08
CA GLU A 97 -1.33 1.97 4.54
C GLU A 97 -0.87 1.95 6.00
N TRP A 98 0.16 2.73 6.30
CA TRP A 98 0.78 2.84 7.63
C TRP A 98 1.55 1.59 8.06
N GLY A 99 1.96 0.73 7.12
CA GLY A 99 2.85 -0.37 7.42
C GLY A 99 4.17 0.14 8.01
N ASP A 100 4.67 -0.54 9.05
CA ASP A 100 5.86 -0.12 9.79
C ASP A 100 6.96 -1.17 9.73
N GLU A 101 8.09 -0.88 10.40
CA GLU A 101 9.22 -1.82 10.48
C GLU A 101 8.85 -3.15 11.13
N ARG A 102 7.97 -3.14 12.11
CA ARG A 102 7.52 -4.36 12.77
C ARG A 102 6.84 -5.29 11.77
N LEU A 103 6.01 -4.72 10.90
CA LEU A 103 5.35 -5.49 9.84
C LEU A 103 6.37 -6.01 8.84
N GLU A 104 7.31 -5.18 8.41
CA GLU A 104 8.36 -5.59 7.48
C GLU A 104 9.16 -6.76 8.04
N LYS A 105 9.55 -6.70 9.31
CA LYS A 105 10.31 -7.76 9.96
C LYS A 105 9.49 -9.04 10.10
N ALA A 106 8.21 -8.91 10.45
CA ALA A 106 7.34 -10.07 10.59
C ALA A 106 7.17 -10.80 9.25
N LEU A 107 7.00 -10.05 8.17
CA LEU A 107 6.88 -10.65 6.83
C LEU A 107 8.20 -11.29 6.39
N ALA A 108 9.33 -10.65 6.66
CA ALA A 108 10.64 -11.18 6.31
C ALA A 108 10.91 -12.51 7.00
N ASN A 109 10.42 -12.70 8.23
CA ASN A 109 10.56 -13.96 8.96
C ASN A 109 9.84 -15.12 8.26
N PHE A 110 8.86 -14.82 7.41
CA PHE A 110 8.14 -15.80 6.62
C PHE A 110 8.64 -15.86 5.17
N GLY A 111 9.76 -15.20 4.87
CA GLY A 111 10.31 -15.20 3.52
C GLY A 111 9.62 -14.25 2.56
N GLU A 112 8.73 -13.39 3.04
CA GLU A 112 8.02 -12.42 2.19
C GLU A 112 8.82 -11.13 2.08
N LYS A 113 9.05 -10.71 0.84
CA LYS A 113 9.66 -9.41 0.57
C LYS A 113 8.58 -8.37 0.39
N CYS A 114 8.83 -7.17 0.91
CA CYS A 114 7.91 -6.06 0.77
C CYS A 114 8.49 -5.00 -0.15
N VAL A 115 7.63 -4.38 -0.94
CA VAL A 115 7.93 -3.12 -1.60
C VAL A 115 7.41 -2.02 -0.67
N LYS A 116 8.20 -0.99 -0.44
CA LYS A 116 7.80 0.13 0.41
C LYS A 116 7.78 1.41 -0.41
N VAL A 117 6.69 2.16 -0.33
CA VAL A 117 6.54 3.46 -0.96
C VAL A 117 6.38 4.51 0.12
N VAL A 118 7.31 5.47 0.16
CA VAL A 118 7.24 6.59 1.08
C VAL A 118 6.80 7.82 0.29
N ILE A 119 5.68 8.42 0.70
CA ILE A 119 5.06 9.54 0.02
C ILE A 119 5.23 10.80 0.86
N SER A 120 5.77 11.85 0.25
CA SER A 120 5.95 13.14 0.91
C SER A 120 5.65 14.29 -0.04
N PRO A 121 5.35 15.50 0.49
CA PRO A 121 5.11 16.67 -0.38
C PRO A 121 6.35 17.04 -1.17
N SER A 122 6.15 17.57 -2.37
CA SER A 122 7.22 18.12 -3.19
C SER A 122 6.71 19.32 -3.97
N GLN A 123 7.61 20.07 -4.63
CA GLN A 123 7.23 21.24 -5.41
C GLN A 123 6.28 20.90 -6.56
N LYS A 124 6.48 19.76 -7.19
CA LYS A 124 5.66 19.31 -8.32
C LYS A 124 4.33 18.70 -7.87
N GLY A 125 4.22 18.32 -6.61
CA GLY A 125 3.06 17.66 -6.07
C GLY A 125 3.45 16.75 -4.93
N ARG A 126 3.95 15.54 -5.25
CA ARG A 126 4.39 14.57 -4.25
C ARG A 126 5.63 13.84 -4.71
N LYS A 127 6.47 13.49 -3.75
CA LYS A 127 7.63 12.65 -3.97
C LYS A 127 7.30 11.23 -3.54
N TYR A 128 7.59 10.27 -4.40
CA TYR A 128 7.39 8.85 -4.15
C TYR A 128 8.76 8.18 -4.14
N GLU A 129 9.15 7.67 -2.98
CA GLU A 129 10.38 6.91 -2.83
C GLU A 129 10.02 5.43 -2.73
N VAL A 130 10.46 4.65 -3.71
CA VAL A 130 10.08 3.24 -3.82
C VAL A 130 11.29 2.37 -3.52
N TYR A 131 11.14 1.50 -2.53
CA TYR A 131 12.19 0.59 -2.07
C TYR A 131 11.76 -0.86 -2.34
N GLY A 132 12.68 -1.66 -2.86
CA GLY A 132 12.44 -3.09 -3.07
C GLY A 132 11.74 -3.47 -4.36
N ALA A 133 11.45 -2.50 -5.19
CA ALA A 133 10.81 -2.76 -6.49
C ALA A 133 11.82 -3.09 -7.57
#